data_721ccd60ad0d4fe034771d22786a6cd4
#
_entry.id   721ccd60ad0d4fe034771d22786a6cd4
#
_cell.length_a   1.000
_cell.length_b   1.000
_cell.length_c   1.000
_cell.angle_alpha   90.00
_cell.angle_beta   90.00
_cell.angle_gamma   90.00
#
_symmetry.space_group_name_H-M   'P 1'
#
loop_
_entity.id
_entity.type
_entity.pdbx_description
1 polymer ?
#
loop_
_entity_poly.entity_id
_entity_poly.type
_entity_poly.pdbx_seq_one_letter_code
_entity_poly.pdbx_strand_id
1 'polypeptide(L)'
;MSEKEDAEEVKALIEGEGRKAVLISGDIQEPDHCRTVIQKAVEELGGVDILVNNAAHQATFKDIGDISDKEWELTFKVNIHAMFYLTKAAVPHMKSGSAIVNTASVNSDMPNPILLAYATTKGAIQNFTGGLAQMLAPKGIRVNAVAPGPIWTPLIPSTMPEEAVANFGKQVPMKRAGQPAELATAYVMLADPLSSYTSGTTVAVTGGKPFI
;
A
#
# COMPACT_ATOMS: atom_id res chain seq x y z
N MET A 1 -17.57 9.99 8.55
CA MET A 1 -16.89 11.09 7.84
C MET A 1 -16.85 10.73 6.36
N SER A 2 -16.85 11.71 5.46
CA SER A 2 -16.64 11.45 4.04
C SER A 2 -15.13 11.35 3.76
N GLU A 3 -14.73 10.63 2.69
CA GLU A 3 -13.31 10.54 2.27
C GLU A 3 -12.65 11.93 2.11
N LYS A 4 -13.44 12.93 1.75
CA LYS A 4 -12.96 14.31 1.63
C LYS A 4 -12.64 14.93 2.98
N GLU A 5 -13.48 14.70 4.00
CA GLU A 5 -13.25 15.22 5.36
C GLU A 5 -12.04 14.57 5.99
N ASP A 6 -11.87 13.25 5.82
CA ASP A 6 -10.70 12.52 6.30
C ASP A 6 -9.41 13.03 5.64
N ALA A 7 -9.44 13.32 4.32
CA ALA A 7 -8.29 13.85 3.60
C ALA A 7 -7.91 15.27 4.06
N GLU A 8 -8.90 16.15 4.31
CA GLU A 8 -8.64 17.50 4.83
C GLU A 8 -8.10 17.45 6.27
N GLU A 9 -8.56 16.52 7.10
CA GLU A 9 -7.99 16.33 8.45
C GLU A 9 -6.54 15.90 8.39
N VAL A 10 -6.21 14.91 7.56
CA VAL A 10 -4.81 14.46 7.38
C VAL A 10 -3.93 15.60 6.84
N LYS A 11 -4.45 16.39 5.90
CA LYS A 11 -3.75 17.57 5.40
C LYS A 11 -3.45 18.57 6.52
N ALA A 12 -4.45 18.88 7.36
CA ALA A 12 -4.27 19.80 8.48
C ALA A 12 -3.23 19.30 9.48
N LEU A 13 -3.18 18.00 9.76
CA LEU A 13 -2.15 17.40 10.62
C LEU A 13 -0.75 17.56 10.02
N ILE A 14 -0.57 17.29 8.73
CA ILE A 14 0.72 17.46 8.04
C ILE A 14 1.17 18.92 8.04
N GLU A 15 0.25 19.84 7.78
CA GLU A 15 0.53 21.28 7.77
C GLU A 15 0.81 21.81 9.18
N GLY A 16 0.18 21.25 10.22
CA GLY A 16 0.48 21.50 11.62
C GLY A 16 1.92 21.15 12.01
N GLU A 17 2.53 20.15 11.37
CA GLU A 17 3.93 19.78 11.51
C GLU A 17 4.87 20.64 10.63
N GLY A 18 4.38 21.72 10.03
CA GLY A 18 5.15 22.64 9.20
C GLY A 18 5.53 22.10 7.83
N ARG A 19 4.80 21.11 7.32
CA ARG A 19 5.02 20.52 6.00
C ARG A 19 3.87 20.83 5.05
N LYS A 20 4.16 20.96 3.74
CA LYS A 20 3.14 21.15 2.71
C LYS A 20 2.44 19.82 2.41
N ALA A 21 1.12 19.85 2.33
CA ALA A 21 0.31 18.75 1.85
C ALA A 21 -0.53 19.16 0.64
N VAL A 22 -0.64 18.27 -0.34
CA VAL A 22 -1.44 18.49 -1.57
C VAL A 22 -2.39 17.33 -1.72
N LEU A 23 -3.70 17.64 -1.74
CA LEU A 23 -4.75 16.66 -1.97
C LEU A 23 -5.06 16.56 -3.46
N ILE A 24 -5.01 15.35 -4.02
CA ILE A 24 -5.29 15.09 -5.43
C ILE A 24 -6.33 13.97 -5.50
N SER A 25 -7.60 14.36 -5.55
CA SER A 25 -8.71 13.40 -5.66
C SER A 25 -8.87 12.89 -7.08
N GLY A 26 -9.28 11.62 -7.23
CA GLY A 26 -9.58 11.01 -8.52
C GLY A 26 -9.48 9.48 -8.47
N ASP A 27 -9.74 8.85 -9.61
CA ASP A 27 -9.74 7.39 -9.73
C ASP A 27 -8.37 6.89 -10.22
N ILE A 28 -7.67 6.16 -9.36
CA ILE A 28 -6.35 5.59 -9.68
C ILE A 28 -6.43 4.39 -10.64
N GLN A 29 -7.61 3.88 -10.97
CA GLN A 29 -7.78 2.89 -12.03
C GLN A 29 -7.42 3.48 -13.41
N GLU A 30 -7.51 4.83 -13.53
CA GLU A 30 -7.26 5.55 -14.75
C GLU A 30 -5.76 5.92 -14.89
N PRO A 31 -5.07 5.40 -15.92
CA PRO A 31 -3.64 5.66 -16.11
C PRO A 31 -3.30 7.16 -16.24
N ASP A 32 -4.18 7.96 -16.86
CA ASP A 32 -3.99 9.40 -17.02
C ASP A 32 -4.08 10.13 -15.69
N HIS A 33 -4.98 9.69 -14.80
CA HIS A 33 -5.05 10.24 -13.45
C HIS A 33 -3.78 9.93 -12.65
N CYS A 34 -3.27 8.70 -12.72
CA CYS A 34 -2.00 8.34 -12.08
C CYS A 34 -0.82 9.21 -12.55
N ARG A 35 -0.75 9.52 -13.86
CA ARG A 35 0.25 10.47 -14.39
C ARG A 35 0.06 11.87 -13.83
N THR A 36 -1.18 12.34 -13.77
CA THR A 36 -1.54 13.67 -13.23
C THR A 36 -1.15 13.77 -11.75
N VAL A 37 -1.35 12.73 -10.95
CA VAL A 37 -0.96 12.70 -9.53
C VAL A 37 0.55 12.95 -9.38
N ILE A 38 1.37 12.24 -10.15
CA ILE A 38 2.83 12.40 -10.08
C ILE A 38 3.26 13.77 -10.60
N GLN A 39 2.69 14.24 -11.71
CA GLN A 39 3.01 15.55 -12.25
C GLN A 39 2.70 16.67 -11.25
N LYS A 40 1.53 16.64 -10.63
CA LYS A 40 1.16 17.62 -9.59
C LYS A 40 2.07 17.54 -8.37
N ALA A 41 2.46 16.33 -7.95
CA ALA A 41 3.43 16.19 -6.86
C ALA A 41 4.77 16.86 -7.20
N VAL A 42 5.27 16.68 -8.43
CA VAL A 42 6.50 17.33 -8.90
C VAL A 42 6.35 18.86 -8.94
N GLU A 43 5.24 19.36 -9.48
CA GLU A 43 4.98 20.79 -9.61
C GLU A 43 4.80 21.47 -8.25
N GLU A 44 4.05 20.86 -7.34
CA GLU A 44 3.66 21.46 -6.07
C GLU A 44 4.66 21.20 -4.93
N LEU A 45 5.35 20.06 -4.95
CA LEU A 45 6.28 19.64 -3.89
C LEU A 45 7.75 19.70 -4.32
N GLY A 46 8.03 19.92 -5.61
CA GLY A 46 9.38 20.09 -6.14
C GLY A 46 10.08 18.79 -6.57
N GLY A 47 9.44 17.62 -6.44
CA GLY A 47 10.00 16.33 -6.84
C GLY A 47 9.30 15.14 -6.21
N VAL A 48 9.83 13.94 -6.43
CA VAL A 48 9.36 12.70 -5.79
C VAL A 48 10.58 11.95 -5.27
N ASP A 49 10.83 12.03 -3.97
CA ASP A 49 11.92 11.29 -3.32
C ASP A 49 11.42 9.98 -2.72
N ILE A 50 10.16 9.94 -2.28
CA ILE A 50 9.52 8.75 -1.71
C ILE A 50 8.16 8.54 -2.38
N LEU A 51 7.93 7.33 -2.90
CA LEU A 51 6.63 6.89 -3.39
C LEU A 51 6.11 5.78 -2.49
N VAL A 52 4.92 5.97 -1.89
CA VAL A 52 4.23 4.94 -1.11
C VAL A 52 2.98 4.50 -1.89
N ASN A 53 2.98 3.27 -2.40
CA ASN A 53 1.83 2.64 -3.03
C ASN A 53 1.03 1.88 -1.96
N ASN A 54 0.02 2.54 -1.38
CA ASN A 54 -0.75 2.00 -0.27
C ASN A 54 -2.23 1.72 -0.60
N ALA A 55 -2.80 2.43 -1.55
CA ALA A 55 -4.21 2.27 -1.92
C ALA A 55 -4.54 0.83 -2.30
N ALA A 56 -5.68 0.32 -1.82
CA ALA A 56 -6.11 -1.03 -2.08
C ALA A 56 -7.63 -1.15 -2.08
N HIS A 57 -8.11 -2.13 -2.84
CA HIS A 57 -9.47 -2.64 -2.82
C HIS A 57 -9.46 -4.09 -2.34
N GLN A 58 -10.45 -4.47 -1.53
CA GLN A 58 -10.71 -5.86 -1.16
C GLN A 58 -12.21 -6.13 -1.09
N ALA A 59 -12.59 -7.38 -1.41
CA ALA A 59 -13.93 -7.90 -1.20
C ALA A 59 -13.83 -9.36 -0.77
N THR A 60 -14.85 -9.85 -0.05
CA THR A 60 -14.89 -11.21 0.49
C THR A 60 -15.91 -12.07 -0.25
N PHE A 61 -15.49 -13.27 -0.64
CA PHE A 61 -16.35 -14.25 -1.33
C PHE A 61 -16.15 -15.64 -0.73
N LYS A 62 -17.21 -16.43 -0.64
CA LYS A 62 -17.13 -17.79 -0.09
C LYS A 62 -16.79 -18.83 -1.16
N ASP A 63 -17.18 -18.59 -2.39
CA ASP A 63 -16.94 -19.47 -3.52
C ASP A 63 -16.32 -18.69 -4.69
N ILE A 64 -15.51 -19.38 -5.50
CA ILE A 64 -14.89 -18.77 -6.68
C ILE A 64 -15.94 -18.33 -7.71
N GLY A 65 -17.06 -19.04 -7.79
CA GLY A 65 -18.18 -18.69 -8.67
C GLY A 65 -18.87 -17.38 -8.30
N ASP A 66 -18.73 -16.92 -7.06
CA ASP A 66 -19.29 -15.64 -6.59
C ASP A 66 -18.44 -14.43 -7.01
N ILE A 67 -17.19 -14.65 -7.42
CA ILE A 67 -16.30 -13.58 -7.86
C ILE A 67 -16.61 -13.25 -9.31
N SER A 68 -17.25 -12.11 -9.56
CA SER A 68 -17.50 -11.67 -10.93
C SER A 68 -16.21 -11.25 -11.63
N ASP A 69 -16.15 -11.38 -12.95
CA ASP A 69 -15.03 -10.86 -13.75
C ASP A 69 -14.78 -9.38 -13.48
N LYS A 70 -15.86 -8.59 -13.31
CA LYS A 70 -15.78 -7.17 -12.99
C LYS A 70 -15.08 -6.91 -11.64
N GLU A 71 -15.39 -7.70 -10.62
CA GLU A 71 -14.76 -7.57 -9.29
C GLU A 71 -13.29 -7.97 -9.34
N TRP A 72 -12.99 -9.05 -10.05
CA TRP A 72 -11.61 -9.47 -10.30
C TRP A 72 -10.80 -8.36 -10.98
N GLU A 73 -11.31 -7.81 -12.08
CA GLU A 73 -10.67 -6.71 -12.79
C GLU A 73 -10.50 -5.46 -11.92
N LEU A 74 -11.53 -5.08 -11.15
CA LEU A 74 -11.48 -3.94 -10.23
C LEU A 74 -10.35 -4.11 -9.23
N THR A 75 -10.26 -5.28 -8.59
CA THR A 75 -9.22 -5.57 -7.60
C THR A 75 -7.83 -5.44 -8.22
N PHE A 76 -7.61 -5.94 -9.44
CA PHE A 76 -6.33 -5.81 -10.14
C PHE A 76 -6.05 -4.38 -10.60
N LYS A 77 -7.05 -3.66 -11.10
CA LYS A 77 -6.89 -2.26 -11.51
C LYS A 77 -6.42 -1.38 -10.35
N VAL A 78 -7.06 -1.51 -9.18
CA VAL A 78 -6.73 -0.71 -8.00
C VAL A 78 -5.40 -1.16 -7.40
N ASN A 79 -5.20 -2.46 -7.17
CA ASN A 79 -4.07 -2.94 -6.35
C ASN A 79 -2.77 -3.11 -7.15
N ILE A 80 -2.86 -3.38 -8.46
CA ILE A 80 -1.70 -3.69 -9.31
C ILE A 80 -1.47 -2.65 -10.39
N HIS A 81 -2.49 -2.35 -11.21
CA HIS A 81 -2.28 -1.46 -12.35
C HIS A 81 -1.98 -0.05 -11.88
N ALA A 82 -2.71 0.47 -10.89
CA ALA A 82 -2.45 1.79 -10.30
C ALA A 82 -1.02 1.90 -9.76
N MET A 83 -0.56 0.90 -8.97
CA MET A 83 0.81 0.83 -8.46
C MET A 83 1.83 0.91 -9.61
N PHE A 84 1.62 0.14 -10.67
CA PHE A 84 2.49 0.17 -11.84
C PHE A 84 2.49 1.54 -12.54
N TYR A 85 1.31 2.15 -12.76
CA TYR A 85 1.19 3.45 -13.43
C TYR A 85 1.85 4.57 -12.62
N LEU A 86 1.60 4.63 -11.32
CA LEU A 86 2.21 5.60 -10.41
C LEU A 86 3.73 5.43 -10.38
N THR A 87 4.22 4.21 -10.23
CA THR A 87 5.66 3.90 -10.22
C THR A 87 6.32 4.28 -11.55
N LYS A 88 5.71 3.91 -12.68
CA LYS A 88 6.23 4.24 -14.01
C LYS A 88 6.31 5.74 -14.24
N ALA A 89 5.32 6.49 -13.76
CA ALA A 89 5.31 7.95 -13.86
C ALA A 89 6.33 8.59 -12.91
N ALA A 90 6.52 8.06 -11.69
CA ALA A 90 7.39 8.63 -10.67
C ALA A 90 8.89 8.45 -10.97
N VAL A 91 9.30 7.27 -11.44
CA VAL A 91 10.72 6.90 -11.62
C VAL A 91 11.54 7.92 -12.44
N PRO A 92 11.03 8.56 -13.52
CA PRO A 92 11.77 9.61 -14.22
C PRO A 92 12.10 10.85 -13.38
N HIS A 93 11.37 11.11 -12.31
CA HIS A 93 11.54 12.25 -11.40
C HIS A 93 12.30 11.90 -10.12
N MET A 94 12.59 10.60 -9.90
CA MET A 94 13.30 10.12 -8.72
C MET A 94 14.82 10.15 -8.93
N LYS A 95 15.55 10.54 -7.89
CA LYS A 95 17.01 10.62 -7.89
C LYS A 95 17.61 9.44 -7.13
N SER A 96 18.94 9.28 -7.23
CA SER A 96 19.66 8.35 -6.37
C SER A 96 19.43 8.70 -4.89
N GLY A 97 19.16 7.69 -4.07
CA GLY A 97 18.72 7.84 -2.68
C GLY A 97 17.21 7.79 -2.46
N SER A 98 16.41 7.90 -3.54
CA SER A 98 14.96 7.78 -3.47
C SER A 98 14.50 6.38 -3.05
N ALA A 99 13.26 6.28 -2.55
CA ALA A 99 12.67 5.02 -2.10
C ALA A 99 11.23 4.82 -2.61
N ILE A 100 10.90 3.57 -2.96
CA ILE A 100 9.54 3.14 -3.24
C ILE A 100 9.15 2.12 -2.17
N VAL A 101 7.99 2.32 -1.53
CA VAL A 101 7.45 1.40 -0.53
C VAL A 101 6.06 0.94 -0.96
N ASN A 102 5.92 -0.34 -1.22
CA ASN A 102 4.66 -0.95 -1.62
C ASN A 102 3.97 -1.60 -0.42
N THR A 103 2.64 -1.55 -0.37
CA THR A 103 1.85 -2.20 0.68
C THR A 103 1.39 -3.58 0.20
N ALA A 104 2.13 -4.62 0.61
CA ALA A 104 1.76 -6.02 0.47
C ALA A 104 0.72 -6.44 1.53
N SER A 105 0.80 -7.63 2.07
CA SER A 105 -0.04 -8.14 3.17
C SER A 105 0.53 -9.47 3.66
N VAL A 106 0.17 -9.90 4.86
CA VAL A 106 0.33 -11.32 5.26
C VAL A 106 -0.36 -12.28 4.30
N ASN A 107 -1.37 -11.81 3.56
CA ASN A 107 -2.04 -12.57 2.51
C ASN A 107 -1.18 -12.80 1.26
N SER A 108 -0.04 -12.14 1.12
CA SER A 108 0.93 -12.42 0.04
C SER A 108 1.55 -13.81 0.17
N ASP A 109 1.73 -14.26 1.39
CA ASP A 109 2.42 -15.49 1.75
C ASP A 109 1.47 -16.57 2.28
N MET A 110 0.49 -16.14 3.07
CA MET A 110 -0.55 -17.00 3.63
C MET A 110 -1.94 -16.49 3.21
N PRO A 111 -2.39 -16.81 1.97
CA PRO A 111 -3.64 -16.28 1.43
C PRO A 111 -4.86 -16.77 2.22
N ASN A 112 -5.73 -15.82 2.59
CA ASN A 112 -7.04 -16.15 3.13
C ASN A 112 -7.98 -16.52 1.96
N PRO A 113 -8.59 -17.70 1.94
CA PRO A 113 -9.42 -18.15 0.80
C PRO A 113 -10.60 -17.23 0.51
N ILE A 114 -11.21 -16.61 1.51
CA ILE A 114 -12.32 -15.67 1.27
C ILE A 114 -11.89 -14.33 0.66
N LEU A 115 -10.58 -14.06 0.60
CA LEU A 115 -9.98 -12.86 0.02
C LEU A 115 -9.18 -13.20 -1.25
N LEU A 116 -9.60 -14.19 -2.03
CA LEU A 116 -8.81 -14.77 -3.13
C LEU A 116 -8.25 -13.72 -4.10
N ALA A 117 -9.08 -12.83 -4.64
CA ALA A 117 -8.63 -11.78 -5.57
C ALA A 117 -7.63 -10.83 -4.91
N TYR A 118 -7.95 -10.34 -3.72
CA TYR A 118 -7.07 -9.48 -2.94
C TYR A 118 -5.72 -10.17 -2.63
N ALA A 119 -5.73 -11.38 -2.08
CA ALA A 119 -4.53 -12.14 -1.74
C ALA A 119 -3.63 -12.36 -2.96
N THR A 120 -4.23 -12.67 -4.12
CA THR A 120 -3.51 -12.81 -5.39
C THR A 120 -2.78 -11.52 -5.75
N THR A 121 -3.45 -10.36 -5.64
CA THR A 121 -2.79 -9.07 -5.89
C THR A 121 -1.67 -8.80 -4.90
N LYS A 122 -1.81 -9.18 -3.63
CA LYS A 122 -0.78 -8.95 -2.61
C LYS A 122 0.47 -9.82 -2.85
N GLY A 123 0.31 -11.06 -3.31
CA GLY A 123 1.43 -11.88 -3.79
C GLY A 123 2.12 -11.28 -5.02
N ALA A 124 1.34 -10.74 -5.97
CA ALA A 124 1.89 -10.04 -7.13
C ALA A 124 2.70 -8.78 -6.74
N ILE A 125 2.23 -8.00 -5.74
CA ILE A 125 2.97 -6.83 -5.22
C ILE A 125 4.33 -7.24 -4.65
N GLN A 126 4.40 -8.33 -3.91
CA GLN A 126 5.66 -8.83 -3.35
C GLN A 126 6.65 -9.20 -4.45
N ASN A 127 6.20 -9.95 -5.46
CA ASN A 127 7.01 -10.31 -6.63
C ASN A 127 7.46 -9.09 -7.43
N PHE A 128 6.53 -8.16 -7.70
CA PHE A 128 6.84 -6.89 -8.37
C PHE A 128 7.91 -6.09 -7.62
N THR A 129 7.81 -6.02 -6.28
CA THR A 129 8.78 -5.31 -5.44
C THR A 129 10.19 -5.86 -5.61
N GLY A 130 10.36 -7.19 -5.58
CA GLY A 130 11.66 -7.83 -5.77
C GLY A 130 12.25 -7.62 -7.16
N GLY A 131 11.42 -7.73 -8.22
CA GLY A 131 11.85 -7.48 -9.59
C GLY A 131 12.22 -6.01 -9.84
N LEU A 132 11.39 -5.08 -9.35
CA LEU A 132 11.63 -3.65 -9.52
C LEU A 132 12.85 -3.18 -8.73
N ALA A 133 13.12 -3.74 -7.55
CA ALA A 133 14.31 -3.44 -6.77
C ALA A 133 15.60 -3.73 -7.56
N GLN A 134 15.66 -4.88 -8.21
CA GLN A 134 16.81 -5.23 -9.08
C GLN A 134 16.93 -4.29 -10.27
N MET A 135 15.82 -3.93 -10.90
CA MET A 135 15.78 -3.03 -12.05
C MET A 135 16.24 -1.61 -11.72
N LEU A 136 15.92 -1.11 -10.52
CA LEU A 136 16.20 0.27 -10.10
C LEU A 136 17.48 0.41 -9.27
N ALA A 137 18.09 -0.68 -8.80
CA ALA A 137 19.35 -0.65 -8.06
C ALA A 137 20.47 0.12 -8.77
N PRO A 138 20.68 -0.02 -10.10
CA PRO A 138 21.70 0.77 -10.82
C PRO A 138 21.43 2.28 -10.81
N LYS A 139 20.20 2.70 -10.55
CA LYS A 139 19.81 4.11 -10.42
C LYS A 139 19.93 4.62 -8.98
N GLY A 140 20.29 3.77 -8.03
CA GLY A 140 20.34 4.10 -6.60
C GLY A 140 18.96 4.31 -5.98
N ILE A 141 17.89 3.75 -6.56
CA ILE A 141 16.52 3.82 -6.03
C ILE A 141 16.21 2.49 -5.34
N ARG A 142 15.80 2.54 -4.08
CA ARG A 142 15.44 1.36 -3.28
C ARG A 142 13.95 1.06 -3.45
N VAL A 143 13.59 -0.21 -3.47
CA VAL A 143 12.19 -0.64 -3.56
C VAL A 143 11.95 -1.75 -2.54
N ASN A 144 11.02 -1.54 -1.63
CA ASN A 144 10.68 -2.49 -0.59
C ASN A 144 9.16 -2.59 -0.42
N ALA A 145 8.71 -3.55 0.36
CA ALA A 145 7.31 -3.67 0.73
C ALA A 145 7.14 -3.77 2.25
N VAL A 146 5.96 -3.36 2.72
CA VAL A 146 5.47 -3.67 4.06
C VAL A 146 4.35 -4.70 3.91
N ALA A 147 4.36 -5.76 4.73
CA ALA A 147 3.30 -6.76 4.79
C ALA A 147 2.55 -6.64 6.13
N PRO A 148 1.45 -5.88 6.17
CA PRO A 148 0.62 -5.79 7.37
C PRO A 148 -0.08 -7.11 7.68
N GLY A 149 -0.18 -7.43 8.98
CA GLY A 149 -1.19 -8.32 9.52
C GLY A 149 -2.54 -7.62 9.68
N PRO A 150 -3.36 -8.01 10.65
CA PRO A 150 -4.63 -7.35 10.92
C PRO A 150 -4.41 -5.97 11.52
N ILE A 151 -4.65 -4.92 10.74
CA ILE A 151 -4.57 -3.52 11.16
C ILE A 151 -5.98 -2.91 11.14
N TRP A 152 -6.35 -2.23 12.22
CA TRP A 152 -7.67 -1.62 12.34
C TRP A 152 -7.75 -0.34 11.51
N THR A 153 -8.49 -0.41 10.42
CA THR A 153 -8.71 0.71 9.48
C THR A 153 -10.17 0.71 9.02
N PRO A 154 -10.68 1.81 8.43
CA PRO A 154 -12.03 1.85 7.86
C PRO A 154 -12.31 0.77 6.80
N LEU A 155 -11.27 0.26 6.15
CA LEU A 155 -11.39 -0.83 5.16
C LEU A 155 -12.01 -2.11 5.78
N ILE A 156 -11.74 -2.36 7.07
CA ILE A 156 -12.18 -3.61 7.73
C ILE A 156 -13.70 -3.64 7.89
N PRO A 157 -14.37 -2.68 8.58
CA PRO A 157 -15.82 -2.72 8.72
C PRO A 157 -16.56 -2.49 7.39
N SER A 158 -15.94 -1.87 6.39
CA SER A 158 -16.58 -1.61 5.09
C SER A 158 -16.56 -2.82 4.15
N THR A 159 -15.71 -3.83 4.39
CA THR A 159 -15.48 -4.94 3.45
C THR A 159 -15.61 -6.33 4.05
N MET A 160 -15.80 -6.43 5.37
CA MET A 160 -15.87 -7.72 6.07
C MET A 160 -17.21 -7.91 6.77
N PRO A 161 -17.70 -9.15 6.91
CA PRO A 161 -18.89 -9.47 7.69
C PRO A 161 -18.74 -9.08 9.16
N GLU A 162 -19.84 -8.69 9.83
CA GLU A 162 -19.86 -8.22 11.21
C GLU A 162 -19.14 -9.18 12.20
N GLU A 163 -19.38 -10.49 12.06
CA GLU A 163 -18.73 -11.50 12.89
C GLU A 163 -17.20 -11.51 12.74
N ALA A 164 -16.70 -11.32 11.50
CA ALA A 164 -15.27 -11.23 11.21
C ALA A 164 -14.67 -9.94 11.79
N VAL A 165 -15.40 -8.82 11.74
CA VAL A 165 -15.03 -7.53 12.34
C VAL A 165 -14.92 -7.67 13.86
N ALA A 166 -15.91 -8.27 14.54
CA ALA A 166 -15.93 -8.47 15.99
C ALA A 166 -14.75 -9.33 16.51
N ASN A 167 -14.20 -10.20 15.65
CA ASN A 167 -13.08 -11.10 15.98
C ASN A 167 -11.75 -10.66 15.35
N PHE A 168 -11.74 -9.49 14.68
CA PHE A 168 -10.57 -9.05 13.93
C PHE A 168 -9.34 -8.83 14.81
N GLY A 169 -8.23 -9.46 14.46
CA GLY A 169 -6.97 -9.40 15.21
C GLY A 169 -6.85 -10.38 16.39
N LYS A 170 -7.94 -11.02 16.86
CA LYS A 170 -7.87 -11.98 17.98
C LYS A 170 -7.11 -13.27 17.65
N GLN A 171 -6.94 -13.59 16.38
CA GLN A 171 -6.27 -14.80 15.89
C GLN A 171 -4.75 -14.69 15.85
N VAL A 172 -4.18 -13.48 15.93
CA VAL A 172 -2.71 -13.34 15.98
C VAL A 172 -2.17 -13.53 17.40
N PRO A 173 -0.88 -13.86 17.60
CA PRO A 173 -0.30 -14.09 18.92
C PRO A 173 -0.51 -12.92 19.91
N MET A 174 -0.46 -11.66 19.46
CA MET A 174 -0.73 -10.49 20.30
C MET A 174 -2.21 -10.28 20.65
N LYS A 175 -3.14 -11.11 20.12
CA LYS A 175 -4.57 -11.14 20.44
C LYS A 175 -5.33 -9.83 20.21
N ARG A 176 -4.84 -8.97 19.35
CA ARG A 176 -5.46 -7.72 18.96
C ARG A 176 -5.09 -7.34 17.52
N ALA A 177 -5.89 -6.47 16.92
CA ALA A 177 -5.46 -5.74 15.73
C ALA A 177 -4.38 -4.70 16.10
N GLY A 178 -3.47 -4.44 15.18
CA GLY A 178 -2.57 -3.30 15.25
C GLY A 178 -3.28 -2.01 14.85
N GLN A 179 -2.68 -0.88 15.18
CA GLN A 179 -3.13 0.45 14.76
C GLN A 179 -2.27 0.97 13.59
N PRO A 180 -2.79 1.85 12.73
CA PRO A 180 -2.01 2.44 11.64
C PRO A 180 -0.69 3.07 12.09
N ALA A 181 -0.68 3.74 13.25
CA ALA A 181 0.53 4.34 13.83
C ALA A 181 1.62 3.29 14.16
N GLU A 182 1.24 2.07 14.56
CA GLU A 182 2.20 0.98 14.82
C GLU A 182 2.82 0.44 13.52
N LEU A 183 2.14 0.64 12.40
CA LEU A 183 2.62 0.24 11.07
C LEU A 183 3.54 1.31 10.45
N ALA A 184 3.28 2.59 10.72
CA ALA A 184 3.98 3.72 10.14
C ALA A 184 5.51 3.65 10.32
N THR A 185 5.99 3.12 11.44
CA THR A 185 7.43 2.97 11.73
C THR A 185 8.16 2.13 10.68
N ALA A 186 7.53 1.09 10.13
CA ALA A 186 8.12 0.27 9.07
C ALA A 186 8.27 1.07 7.75
N TYR A 187 7.29 1.90 7.41
CA TYR A 187 7.37 2.77 6.24
C TYR A 187 8.45 3.84 6.40
N VAL A 188 8.54 4.47 7.56
CA VAL A 188 9.57 5.47 7.87
C VAL A 188 10.96 4.83 7.75
N MET A 189 11.18 3.66 8.37
CA MET A 189 12.45 2.94 8.27
C MET A 189 12.83 2.64 6.81
N LEU A 190 11.88 2.16 6.00
CA LEU A 190 12.15 1.82 4.59
C LEU A 190 12.36 3.05 3.71
N ALA A 191 11.76 4.20 4.06
CA ALA A 191 11.95 5.47 3.38
C ALA A 191 13.28 6.15 3.78
N ASP A 192 13.77 5.92 5.00
CA ASP A 192 14.96 6.56 5.54
C ASP A 192 16.21 6.26 4.69
N PRO A 193 16.98 7.27 4.25
CA PRO A 193 18.22 7.07 3.51
C PRO A 193 19.30 6.28 4.28
N LEU A 194 19.24 6.20 5.60
CA LEU A 194 20.10 5.35 6.42
C LEU A 194 19.84 3.85 6.16
N SER A 195 18.66 3.48 5.67
CA SER A 195 18.36 2.10 5.22
C SER A 195 18.93 1.79 3.82
N SER A 196 20.08 2.34 3.48
CA SER A 196 20.68 2.37 2.14
C SER A 196 20.97 0.98 1.54
N TYR A 197 21.13 -0.05 2.36
CA TYR A 197 21.40 -1.42 1.90
C TYR A 197 20.14 -2.31 1.96
N THR A 198 18.96 -1.73 2.26
CA THR A 198 17.68 -2.44 2.33
C THR A 198 16.89 -2.19 1.05
N SER A 199 16.87 -3.19 0.14
CA SER A 199 16.11 -3.14 -1.11
C SER A 199 15.71 -4.56 -1.53
N GLY A 200 14.51 -4.69 -2.11
CA GLY A 200 13.94 -5.97 -2.55
C GLY A 200 13.33 -6.81 -1.43
N THR A 201 13.18 -6.26 -0.23
CA THR A 201 12.64 -6.99 0.92
C THR A 201 11.18 -6.63 1.21
N THR A 202 10.52 -7.53 1.94
CA THR A 202 9.21 -7.30 2.52
C THR A 202 9.33 -7.35 4.05
N VAL A 203 8.98 -6.24 4.71
CA VAL A 203 8.97 -6.13 6.18
C VAL A 203 7.57 -6.45 6.70
N ALA A 204 7.46 -7.50 7.49
CA ALA A 204 6.20 -7.94 8.07
C ALA A 204 5.93 -7.26 9.42
N VAL A 205 4.70 -6.74 9.58
CA VAL A 205 4.19 -6.15 10.83
C VAL A 205 2.88 -6.85 11.18
N THR A 206 2.96 -7.95 11.96
CA THR A 206 1.96 -9.02 11.93
C THR A 206 1.31 -9.34 13.28
N GLY A 207 1.73 -8.70 14.36
CA GLY A 207 1.27 -9.05 15.71
C GLY A 207 1.77 -10.44 16.17
N GLY A 208 2.96 -10.85 15.68
CA GLY A 208 3.63 -12.11 16.05
C GLY A 208 3.34 -13.29 15.13
N LYS A 209 2.51 -13.14 14.06
CA LYS A 209 2.32 -14.20 13.07
C LYS A 209 3.55 -14.29 12.18
N PRO A 210 4.16 -15.47 11.98
CA PRO A 210 5.31 -15.63 11.10
C PRO A 210 4.98 -15.19 9.66
N PHE A 211 5.98 -14.69 8.96
CA PHE A 211 5.95 -14.35 7.56
C PHE A 211 7.23 -14.89 6.93
N ILE A 212 7.14 -15.67 5.87
CA ILE A 212 8.27 -16.42 5.27
C ILE A 212 8.61 -15.86 3.90
#